data_fab31c7de56c9bbf69012788612e39b8
#
_entry.id   fab31c7de56c9bbf69012788612e39b8
#
_cell.length_a   1.000
_cell.length_b   1.000
_cell.length_c   1.000
_cell.angle_alpha   90.00
_cell.angle_beta   90.00
_cell.angle_gamma   90.00
#
_symmetry.space_group_name_H-M   'P 1'
#
loop_
_entity.id
_entity.type
_entity.pdbx_description
1 polymer ?
#
loop_
_entity_poly.entity_id
_entity_poly.type
_entity_poly.pdbx_seq_one_letter_code
_entity_poly.pdbx_strand_id
1 'polypeptide(L)'
;GFAGSMDWDKMMHWVFRGGGKEMWMDWRMAEFNVAAVPCGSAPRELFAHSHKPIRSLDDYKGMKVRTAGAWAEIAQKLGASTVILAGAEVYPALERKVVDAIEWGTPTHNIVMGFEKVAKYIVVPGVHQPIAMHECAVNKKVWDGMSDMIKKQITAGGKMMTWDLYMKLGHDDAPNWMKYVNSKKNEIIDLPQSFKDAAKKATDEWAEETGKKANDWFKKIWASQNAYKDAWSQAHRYR
;
A
#
# COMPACT_ATOMS: atom_id res chain seq x y z
N GLY A 1 -0.84 -2.99 -0.56
CA GLY A 1 -0.48 -3.69 0.67
C GLY A 1 -1.61 -3.67 1.67
N PHE A 2 -1.40 -4.30 2.82
CA PHE A 2 -2.35 -4.31 3.95
C PHE A 2 -1.60 -4.77 5.20
N ALA A 3 -2.22 -4.60 6.36
CA ALA A 3 -1.60 -4.92 7.65
C ALA A 3 -1.11 -6.38 7.70
N GLY A 4 0.14 -6.56 8.09
CA GLY A 4 0.79 -7.88 8.09
C GLY A 4 1.28 -8.39 6.75
N SER A 5 1.16 -7.60 5.65
CA SER A 5 1.84 -7.91 4.39
C SER A 5 3.36 -7.75 4.50
N MET A 6 4.08 -8.21 3.49
CA MET A 6 5.53 -8.06 3.43
C MET A 6 5.93 -6.58 3.40
N ASP A 7 7.04 -6.27 4.08
CA ASP A 7 7.77 -5.01 3.92
C ASP A 7 8.52 -4.97 2.58
N TRP A 8 9.20 -3.86 2.32
CA TRP A 8 9.90 -3.65 1.06
C TRP A 8 10.90 -4.75 0.74
N ASP A 9 11.76 -5.10 1.69
CA ASP A 9 12.83 -6.09 1.49
C ASP A 9 12.25 -7.45 1.03
N LYS A 10 11.29 -7.97 1.79
CA LYS A 10 10.64 -9.24 1.48
C LYS A 10 9.82 -9.19 0.19
N MET A 11 9.11 -8.08 -0.03
CA MET A 11 8.29 -7.91 -1.24
C MET A 11 9.16 -7.87 -2.50
N MET A 12 10.27 -7.15 -2.48
CA MET A 12 11.20 -7.08 -3.60
C MET A 12 11.82 -8.46 -3.91
N HIS A 13 12.21 -9.20 -2.87
CA HIS A 13 12.72 -10.55 -3.06
C HIS A 13 11.65 -11.48 -3.64
N TRP A 14 10.43 -11.45 -3.08
CA TRP A 14 9.33 -12.27 -3.58
C TRP A 14 8.98 -11.93 -5.03
N VAL A 15 8.82 -10.66 -5.36
CA VAL A 15 8.48 -10.22 -6.72
C VAL A 15 9.55 -10.64 -7.72
N PHE A 16 10.83 -10.36 -7.44
CA PHE A 16 11.88 -10.51 -8.45
C PHE A 16 12.65 -11.84 -8.38
N ARG A 17 12.46 -12.66 -7.34
CA ARG A 17 13.15 -13.95 -7.14
C ARG A 17 12.25 -15.06 -6.61
N GLY A 18 11.13 -14.73 -5.99
CA GLY A 18 10.20 -15.70 -5.38
C GLY A 18 9.03 -16.11 -6.30
N GLY A 19 9.08 -15.77 -7.59
CA GLY A 19 8.00 -16.10 -8.54
C GLY A 19 6.83 -15.11 -8.57
N GLY A 20 6.88 -14.05 -7.76
CA GLY A 20 5.79 -13.06 -7.68
C GLY A 20 5.53 -12.31 -8.97
N LYS A 21 6.59 -11.94 -9.70
CA LYS A 21 6.49 -11.26 -11.00
C LYS A 21 5.78 -12.14 -12.05
N GLU A 22 6.14 -13.40 -12.10
CA GLU A 22 5.55 -14.37 -13.03
C GLU A 22 4.07 -14.56 -12.72
N MET A 23 3.70 -14.79 -11.45
CA MET A 23 2.30 -14.91 -11.03
C MET A 23 1.49 -13.66 -11.31
N TRP A 24 2.08 -12.49 -11.11
CA TRP A 24 1.44 -11.20 -11.41
C TRP A 24 1.18 -11.06 -12.90
N MET A 25 2.18 -11.35 -13.74
CA MET A 25 2.06 -11.33 -15.19
C MET A 25 0.96 -12.29 -15.67
N ASP A 26 1.01 -13.55 -15.22
CA ASP A 26 0.05 -14.59 -15.61
C ASP A 26 -1.38 -14.21 -15.22
N TRP A 27 -1.57 -13.74 -13.99
CA TRP A 27 -2.86 -13.26 -13.51
C TRP A 27 -3.42 -12.13 -14.37
N ARG A 28 -2.60 -11.11 -14.65
CA ARG A 28 -3.04 -9.95 -15.42
C ARG A 28 -3.31 -10.30 -16.87
N MET A 29 -2.54 -11.20 -17.46
CA MET A 29 -2.80 -11.72 -18.80
C MET A 29 -4.10 -12.52 -18.86
N ALA A 30 -4.36 -13.37 -17.89
CA ALA A 30 -5.52 -14.24 -17.87
C ALA A 30 -6.83 -13.48 -17.64
N GLU A 31 -6.85 -12.56 -16.66
CA GLU A 31 -8.08 -11.92 -16.20
C GLU A 31 -8.35 -10.55 -16.88
N PHE A 32 -7.30 -9.86 -17.30
CA PHE A 32 -7.40 -8.46 -17.75
C PHE A 32 -6.87 -8.21 -19.16
N ASN A 33 -6.34 -9.23 -19.80
CA ASN A 33 -5.78 -9.12 -21.14
C ASN A 33 -4.63 -8.09 -21.26
N VAL A 34 -3.83 -7.95 -20.20
CA VAL A 34 -2.65 -7.08 -20.15
C VAL A 34 -1.43 -7.85 -19.64
N ALA A 35 -0.26 -7.50 -20.18
CA ALA A 35 1.04 -7.88 -19.62
C ALA A 35 1.42 -6.87 -18.54
N ALA A 36 1.59 -7.33 -17.31
CA ALA A 36 1.98 -6.49 -16.19
C ALA A 36 3.47 -6.62 -15.91
N VAL A 37 4.19 -5.51 -16.06
CA VAL A 37 5.61 -5.44 -15.72
C VAL A 37 5.77 -4.60 -14.46
N PRO A 38 6.32 -5.13 -13.37
CA PRO A 38 6.65 -4.30 -12.20
C PRO A 38 7.58 -3.16 -12.63
N CYS A 39 7.17 -1.90 -12.39
CA CYS A 39 7.90 -0.72 -12.85
C CYS A 39 7.93 0.42 -11.83
N GLY A 40 7.62 0.14 -10.59
CA GLY A 40 7.74 1.12 -9.52
C GLY A 40 7.46 0.52 -8.16
N SER A 41 8.01 1.13 -7.13
CA SER A 41 7.60 0.88 -5.75
C SER A 41 7.74 2.14 -4.92
N ALA A 42 6.92 2.25 -3.88
CA ALA A 42 6.98 3.34 -2.93
C ALA A 42 7.18 2.78 -1.50
N PRO A 43 7.90 3.51 -0.64
CA PRO A 43 8.03 3.18 0.78
C PRO A 43 6.68 3.13 1.50
N ARG A 44 6.73 2.79 2.78
CA ARG A 44 5.57 2.78 3.67
C ARG A 44 4.88 4.15 3.67
N GLU A 45 3.56 4.11 3.60
CA GLU A 45 2.72 5.31 3.65
C GLU A 45 2.54 5.83 5.07
N LEU A 46 2.01 7.05 5.20
CA LEU A 46 1.41 7.53 6.45
C LEU A 46 0.04 6.86 6.62
N PHE A 47 -0.33 6.54 7.87
CA PHE A 47 -1.61 5.89 8.12
C PHE A 47 -2.79 6.81 7.80
N ALA A 48 -2.72 8.04 8.28
CA ALA A 48 -3.78 9.01 8.00
C ALA A 48 -3.35 10.46 8.22
N HIS A 49 -3.98 11.37 7.46
CA HIS A 49 -4.18 12.75 7.84
C HIS A 49 -5.60 12.89 8.40
N SER A 50 -5.75 13.38 9.62
CA SER A 50 -7.03 13.33 10.34
C SER A 50 -7.37 14.63 11.07
N HIS A 51 -8.66 14.93 11.16
CA HIS A 51 -9.20 16.00 12.00
C HIS A 51 -9.34 15.58 13.47
N LYS A 52 -9.45 14.26 13.72
CA LYS A 52 -9.62 13.64 15.03
C LYS A 52 -8.39 12.80 15.39
N PRO A 53 -8.00 12.70 16.64
CA PRO A 53 -6.90 11.82 17.03
C PRO A 53 -7.27 10.35 16.83
N ILE A 54 -6.28 9.51 16.47
CA ILE A 54 -6.43 8.06 16.40
C ILE A 54 -5.35 7.47 17.32
N ARG A 55 -5.63 7.38 18.61
CA ARG A 55 -4.71 6.83 19.62
C ARG A 55 -5.10 5.42 20.06
N SER A 56 -6.29 4.99 19.66
CA SER A 56 -6.83 3.66 19.98
C SER A 56 -7.71 3.16 18.84
N LEU A 57 -8.10 1.89 18.90
CA LEU A 57 -9.09 1.35 17.99
C LEU A 57 -10.47 2.00 18.19
N ASP A 58 -10.80 2.39 19.42
CA ASP A 58 -12.08 3.04 19.73
C ASP A 58 -12.17 4.44 19.08
N ASP A 59 -11.08 5.16 18.98
CA ASP A 59 -11.05 6.44 18.27
C ASP A 59 -11.33 6.29 16.76
N TYR A 60 -11.02 5.11 16.21
CA TYR A 60 -11.21 4.83 14.77
C TYR A 60 -12.63 4.41 14.43
N LYS A 61 -13.38 3.88 15.42
CA LYS A 61 -14.77 3.45 15.24
C LYS A 61 -15.68 4.63 14.90
N GLY A 62 -16.51 4.45 13.87
CA GLY A 62 -17.44 5.45 13.38
C GLY A 62 -16.78 6.63 12.64
N MET A 63 -15.45 6.69 12.54
CA MET A 63 -14.78 7.70 11.72
C MET A 63 -15.12 7.53 10.25
N LYS A 64 -15.40 8.63 9.57
CA LYS A 64 -15.58 8.63 8.12
C LYS A 64 -14.21 8.80 7.45
N VAL A 65 -13.71 7.69 6.88
CA VAL A 65 -12.35 7.62 6.34
C VAL A 65 -12.38 7.47 4.83
N ARG A 66 -11.70 8.36 4.11
CA ARG A 66 -11.43 8.15 2.69
C ARG A 66 -10.27 7.17 2.55
N THR A 67 -10.54 6.07 1.89
CA THR A 67 -9.54 5.05 1.55
C THR A 67 -9.97 4.28 0.31
N ALA A 68 -9.16 3.33 -0.16
CA ALA A 68 -9.43 2.56 -1.35
C ALA A 68 -8.93 1.11 -1.26
N GLY A 69 -9.36 0.28 -2.23
CA GLY A 69 -8.90 -1.10 -2.34
C GLY A 69 -9.31 -1.97 -1.14
N ALA A 70 -8.53 -3.00 -0.87
CA ALA A 70 -8.81 -3.95 0.22
C ALA A 70 -8.89 -3.29 1.60
N TRP A 71 -8.11 -2.20 1.81
CA TRP A 71 -8.15 -1.50 3.08
C TRP A 71 -9.51 -0.85 3.38
N ALA A 72 -10.30 -0.51 2.35
CA ALA A 72 -11.66 0.01 2.57
C ALA A 72 -12.54 -1.01 3.32
N GLU A 73 -12.48 -2.27 2.95
CA GLU A 73 -13.23 -3.36 3.60
C GLU A 73 -12.64 -3.72 4.97
N ILE A 74 -11.30 -3.76 5.08
CA ILE A 74 -10.60 -4.04 6.34
C ILE A 74 -10.88 -2.95 7.37
N ALA A 75 -10.87 -1.68 6.97
CA ALA A 75 -11.18 -0.54 7.86
C ALA A 75 -12.63 -0.60 8.37
N GLN A 76 -13.58 -1.09 7.56
CA GLN A 76 -14.95 -1.33 8.01
C GLN A 76 -15.00 -2.42 9.08
N LYS A 77 -14.22 -3.49 8.97
CA LYS A 77 -14.09 -4.52 10.02
C LYS A 77 -13.52 -3.94 11.33
N LEU A 78 -12.71 -2.89 11.23
CA LEU A 78 -12.18 -2.15 12.38
C LEU A 78 -13.17 -1.09 12.92
N GLY A 79 -14.35 -0.97 12.31
CA GLY A 79 -15.44 -0.11 12.76
C GLY A 79 -15.47 1.28 12.09
N ALA A 80 -14.61 1.58 11.14
CA ALA A 80 -14.67 2.84 10.39
C ALA A 80 -15.80 2.83 9.34
N SER A 81 -16.28 4.03 8.98
CA SER A 81 -17.12 4.23 7.80
C SER A 81 -16.26 4.68 6.63
N THR A 82 -16.14 3.87 5.60
CA THR A 82 -15.23 4.17 4.49
C THR A 82 -15.94 4.77 3.28
N VAL A 83 -15.22 5.65 2.57
CA VAL A 83 -15.68 6.24 1.31
C VAL A 83 -14.54 6.24 0.29
N ILE A 84 -14.88 5.94 -0.96
CA ILE A 84 -13.95 6.00 -2.09
C ILE A 84 -14.21 7.32 -2.81
N LEU A 85 -13.16 8.14 -2.98
CA LEU A 85 -13.19 9.40 -3.71
C LEU A 85 -12.09 9.40 -4.77
N ALA A 86 -12.35 10.02 -5.90
CA ALA A 86 -11.34 10.28 -6.91
C ALA A 86 -10.24 11.21 -6.35
N GLY A 87 -9.01 11.06 -6.83
CA GLY A 87 -7.86 11.78 -6.27
C GLY A 87 -8.04 13.29 -6.15
N ALA A 88 -8.64 13.92 -7.17
CA ALA A 88 -8.91 15.37 -7.17
C ALA A 88 -9.93 15.81 -6.10
N GLU A 89 -10.73 14.89 -5.58
CA GLU A 89 -11.77 15.18 -4.57
C GLU A 89 -11.27 15.05 -3.13
N VAL A 90 -10.10 14.42 -2.92
CA VAL A 90 -9.62 14.03 -1.59
C VAL A 90 -9.28 15.26 -0.75
N TYR A 91 -8.50 16.22 -1.30
CA TYR A 91 -8.16 17.44 -0.58
C TYR A 91 -9.41 18.27 -0.24
N PRO A 92 -10.31 18.59 -1.19
CA PRO A 92 -11.55 19.30 -0.88
C PRO A 92 -12.44 18.59 0.14
N ALA A 93 -12.51 17.26 0.11
CA ALA A 93 -13.30 16.51 1.08
C ALA A 93 -12.74 16.59 2.50
N LEU A 94 -11.40 16.52 2.63
CA LEU A 94 -10.73 16.70 3.92
C LEU A 94 -10.89 18.15 4.41
N GLU A 95 -10.59 19.14 3.58
CA GLU A 95 -10.68 20.56 3.91
C GLU A 95 -12.08 20.95 4.43
N ARG A 96 -13.12 20.49 3.73
CA ARG A 96 -14.53 20.76 4.10
C ARG A 96 -15.07 19.85 5.20
N LYS A 97 -14.23 18.97 5.76
CA LYS A 97 -14.60 17.99 6.79
C LYS A 97 -15.74 17.06 6.37
N VAL A 98 -15.85 16.78 5.07
CA VAL A 98 -16.77 15.77 4.54
C VAL A 98 -16.33 14.36 4.99
N VAL A 99 -15.02 14.19 5.21
CA VAL A 99 -14.39 13.02 5.82
C VAL A 99 -13.61 13.44 7.07
N ASP A 100 -13.53 12.55 8.06
CA ASP A 100 -12.74 12.78 9.28
C ASP A 100 -11.25 12.55 9.05
N ALA A 101 -10.91 11.60 8.17
CA ALA A 101 -9.54 11.24 7.86
C ALA A 101 -9.40 10.75 6.41
N ILE A 102 -8.17 10.84 5.90
CA ILE A 102 -7.77 10.26 4.60
C ILE A 102 -6.46 9.50 4.73
N GLU A 103 -6.26 8.49 3.93
CA GLU A 103 -4.96 7.92 3.59
C GLU A 103 -4.61 8.28 2.15
N TRP A 104 -3.30 8.34 1.82
CA TRP A 104 -2.90 8.73 0.48
C TRP A 104 -1.58 8.13 0.04
N GLY A 105 -0.48 8.42 0.73
CA GLY A 105 0.83 7.96 0.32
C GLY A 105 1.93 8.24 1.34
N THR A 106 3.15 8.32 0.82
CA THR A 106 4.35 8.60 1.62
C THR A 106 4.40 10.06 2.09
N PRO A 107 5.29 10.45 3.01
CA PRO A 107 5.48 11.84 3.41
C PRO A 107 5.62 12.80 2.22
N THR A 108 6.40 12.42 1.20
CA THR A 108 6.62 13.24 -0.01
C THR A 108 5.33 13.47 -0.80
N HIS A 109 4.56 12.40 -1.04
CA HIS A 109 3.30 12.51 -1.75
C HIS A 109 2.30 13.41 -1.02
N ASN A 110 2.22 13.26 0.30
CA ASN A 110 1.23 13.96 1.11
C ASN A 110 1.54 15.44 1.29
N ILE A 111 2.83 15.82 1.39
CA ILE A 111 3.26 17.24 1.41
C ILE A 111 2.89 17.95 0.10
N VAL A 112 3.07 17.28 -1.04
CA VAL A 112 2.69 17.86 -2.35
C VAL A 112 1.18 18.11 -2.42
N MET A 113 0.37 17.24 -1.81
CA MET A 113 -1.08 17.41 -1.74
C MET A 113 -1.53 18.45 -0.72
N GLY A 114 -0.67 18.85 0.24
CA GLY A 114 -0.95 19.87 1.23
C GLY A 114 -1.89 19.46 2.35
N PHE A 115 -2.05 18.16 2.61
CA PHE A 115 -2.99 17.67 3.62
C PHE A 115 -2.66 18.15 5.04
N GLU A 116 -1.39 18.42 5.33
CA GLU A 116 -0.94 18.99 6.60
C GLU A 116 -1.47 20.39 6.89
N LYS A 117 -1.94 21.09 5.86
CA LYS A 117 -2.48 22.44 6.00
C LYS A 117 -3.90 22.41 6.58
N VAL A 118 -4.62 21.33 6.35
CA VAL A 118 -6.05 21.21 6.69
C VAL A 118 -6.32 20.16 7.76
N ALA A 119 -5.47 19.15 7.92
CA ALA A 119 -5.59 18.13 8.98
C ALA A 119 -4.74 18.49 10.19
N LYS A 120 -5.26 18.25 11.40
CA LYS A 120 -4.54 18.47 12.66
C LYS A 120 -3.58 17.34 13.00
N TYR A 121 -3.99 16.09 12.75
CA TYR A 121 -3.26 14.91 13.17
C TYR A 121 -2.65 14.19 11.98
N ILE A 122 -1.40 13.76 12.15
CA ILE A 122 -0.67 12.90 11.22
C ILE A 122 -0.40 11.59 11.93
N VAL A 123 -1.00 10.52 11.44
CA VAL A 123 -0.97 9.21 12.11
C VAL A 123 -0.01 8.28 11.40
N VAL A 124 0.83 7.59 12.15
CA VAL A 124 1.87 6.66 11.66
C VAL A 124 1.93 5.40 12.54
N PRO A 125 2.55 4.33 12.04
CA PRO A 125 2.93 4.04 10.66
C PRO A 125 1.75 3.62 9.79
N GLY A 126 1.87 3.73 8.47
CA GLY A 126 0.89 3.23 7.50
C GLY A 126 0.83 1.71 7.48
N VAL A 127 0.12 1.12 8.44
CA VAL A 127 -0.05 -0.33 8.54
C VAL A 127 -0.84 -0.92 7.38
N HIS A 128 -1.70 -0.11 6.75
CA HIS A 128 -2.51 -0.47 5.60
C HIS A 128 -1.67 -0.65 4.33
N GLN A 129 -0.53 0.06 4.21
CA GLN A 129 0.32 0.05 3.02
C GLN A 129 1.80 0.04 3.42
N PRO A 130 2.36 -1.12 3.87
CA PRO A 130 3.79 -1.22 4.21
C PRO A 130 4.72 -0.99 3.03
N ILE A 131 4.23 -1.23 1.81
CA ILE A 131 4.88 -0.97 0.53
C ILE A 131 3.81 -0.86 -0.55
N ALA A 132 3.98 0.04 -1.50
CA ALA A 132 3.24 0.03 -2.77
C ALA A 132 4.12 -0.54 -3.88
N MET A 133 3.54 -1.41 -4.71
CA MET A 133 4.14 -1.91 -5.96
C MET A 133 3.30 -1.42 -7.12
N HIS A 134 3.96 -0.90 -8.16
CA HIS A 134 3.31 -0.38 -9.35
C HIS A 134 3.61 -1.26 -10.56
N GLU A 135 2.66 -1.34 -11.49
CA GLU A 135 2.82 -2.04 -12.75
C GLU A 135 2.77 -1.08 -13.93
N CYS A 136 3.56 -1.37 -14.93
CA CYS A 136 3.39 -0.88 -16.29
C CYS A 136 2.57 -1.92 -17.05
N ALA A 137 1.35 -1.55 -17.41
CA ALA A 137 0.42 -2.43 -18.11
C ALA A 137 0.54 -2.25 -19.62
N VAL A 138 0.81 -3.33 -20.33
CA VAL A 138 0.87 -3.36 -21.80
C VAL A 138 -0.27 -4.23 -22.32
N ASN A 139 -1.01 -3.76 -23.33
CA ASN A 139 -2.03 -4.59 -23.96
C ASN A 139 -1.43 -5.93 -24.41
N LYS A 140 -2.12 -7.05 -24.10
CA LYS A 140 -1.60 -8.40 -24.36
C LYS A 140 -1.24 -8.63 -25.83
N LYS A 141 -2.11 -8.19 -26.76
CA LYS A 141 -1.84 -8.35 -28.20
C LYS A 141 -0.58 -7.58 -28.66
N VAL A 142 -0.37 -6.39 -28.09
CA VAL A 142 0.84 -5.59 -28.37
C VAL A 142 2.06 -6.29 -27.77
N TRP A 143 1.96 -6.76 -26.53
CA TRP A 143 3.03 -7.51 -25.88
C TRP A 143 3.42 -8.77 -26.66
N ASP A 144 2.42 -9.58 -27.06
CA ASP A 144 2.66 -10.84 -27.79
C ASP A 144 3.37 -10.60 -29.14
N GLY A 145 3.07 -9.47 -29.80
CA GLY A 145 3.72 -9.06 -31.05
C GLY A 145 5.14 -8.50 -30.91
N MET A 146 5.62 -8.25 -29.69
CA MET A 146 6.99 -7.78 -29.46
C MET A 146 8.01 -8.91 -29.57
N SER A 147 9.21 -8.57 -30.05
CA SER A 147 10.33 -9.51 -30.02
C SER A 147 10.75 -9.81 -28.58
N ASP A 148 11.37 -10.98 -28.37
CA ASP A 148 11.90 -11.36 -27.05
C ASP A 148 12.92 -10.36 -26.50
N MET A 149 13.70 -9.74 -27.39
CA MET A 149 14.65 -8.69 -27.01
C MET A 149 13.92 -7.50 -26.38
N ILE A 150 12.87 -7.00 -27.03
CA ILE A 150 12.08 -5.87 -26.52
C ILE A 150 11.43 -6.23 -25.19
N LYS A 151 10.81 -7.42 -25.06
CA LYS A 151 10.23 -7.90 -23.81
C LYS A 151 11.24 -7.94 -22.67
N LYS A 152 12.46 -8.43 -22.94
CA LYS A 152 13.57 -8.44 -21.97
C LYS A 152 14.00 -7.03 -21.58
N GLN A 153 14.09 -6.11 -22.51
CA GLN A 153 14.45 -4.71 -22.24
C GLN A 153 13.40 -4.01 -21.38
N ILE A 154 12.12 -4.16 -21.71
CA ILE A 154 11.00 -3.61 -20.90
C ILE A 154 11.01 -4.18 -19.48
N THR A 155 11.20 -5.48 -19.35
CA THR A 155 11.25 -6.14 -18.03
C THR A 155 12.46 -5.68 -17.21
N ALA A 156 13.63 -5.54 -17.85
CA ALA A 156 14.82 -5.03 -17.18
C ALA A 156 14.68 -3.56 -16.78
N GLY A 157 14.15 -2.74 -17.68
CA GLY A 157 13.87 -1.33 -17.42
C GLY A 157 12.85 -1.15 -16.29
N GLY A 158 11.77 -1.95 -16.29
CA GLY A 158 10.78 -1.94 -15.21
C GLY A 158 11.38 -2.28 -13.85
N LYS A 159 12.27 -3.29 -13.79
CA LYS A 159 13.00 -3.62 -12.56
C LYS A 159 13.88 -2.45 -12.09
N MET A 160 14.62 -1.80 -13.01
CA MET A 160 15.45 -0.64 -12.68
C MET A 160 14.60 0.52 -12.17
N MET A 161 13.51 0.84 -12.85
CA MET A 161 12.55 1.88 -12.40
C MET A 161 11.96 1.58 -11.04
N THR A 162 11.64 0.31 -10.75
CA THR A 162 11.11 -0.09 -9.43
C THR A 162 12.09 0.25 -8.32
N TRP A 163 13.37 -0.05 -8.54
CA TRP A 163 14.44 0.24 -7.60
C TRP A 163 14.69 1.74 -7.46
N ASP A 164 14.82 2.43 -8.58
CA ASP A 164 15.12 3.87 -8.64
C ASP A 164 14.03 4.71 -7.96
N LEU A 165 12.76 4.42 -8.26
CA LEU A 165 11.63 5.12 -7.64
C LEU A 165 11.59 4.92 -6.13
N TYR A 166 11.84 3.71 -5.65
CA TYR A 166 11.91 3.44 -4.21
C TYR A 166 13.03 4.24 -3.53
N MET A 167 14.22 4.25 -4.11
CA MET A 167 15.37 4.99 -3.58
C MET A 167 15.13 6.49 -3.60
N LYS A 168 14.56 7.00 -4.69
CA LYS A 168 14.22 8.42 -4.81
C LYS A 168 13.18 8.84 -3.77
N LEU A 169 12.07 8.11 -3.66
CA LEU A 169 11.02 8.44 -2.70
C LEU A 169 11.53 8.31 -1.26
N GLY A 170 12.28 7.27 -0.93
CA GLY A 170 12.87 7.11 0.40
C GLY A 170 13.84 8.24 0.76
N HIS A 171 14.64 8.72 -0.21
CA HIS A 171 15.48 9.89 -0.03
C HIS A 171 14.66 11.16 0.22
N ASP A 172 13.64 11.41 -0.60
CA ASP A 172 12.80 12.60 -0.53
C ASP A 172 11.88 12.60 0.71
N ASP A 173 11.49 11.41 1.19
CA ASP A 173 10.62 11.26 2.37
C ASP A 173 11.29 11.76 3.66
N ALA A 174 12.60 11.59 3.82
CA ALA A 174 13.29 12.02 5.03
C ALA A 174 13.19 13.53 5.28
N PRO A 175 13.55 14.44 4.34
CA PRO A 175 13.38 15.87 4.53
C PRO A 175 11.90 16.29 4.59
N ASN A 176 11.02 15.61 3.88
CA ASN A 176 9.58 15.90 3.94
C ASN A 176 8.95 15.46 5.26
N TRP A 177 9.39 14.34 5.84
CA TRP A 177 9.01 13.94 7.19
C TRP A 177 9.42 14.98 8.23
N MET A 178 10.62 15.55 8.11
CA MET A 178 11.09 16.60 9.02
C MET A 178 10.24 17.87 8.96
N LYS A 179 9.53 18.14 7.86
CA LYS A 179 8.56 19.25 7.82
C LYS A 179 7.38 19.01 8.76
N TYR A 180 6.89 17.77 8.87
CA TYR A 180 5.87 17.38 9.84
C TYR A 180 6.39 17.47 11.28
N VAL A 181 7.57 16.92 11.55
CA VAL A 181 8.18 16.92 12.88
C VAL A 181 8.39 18.36 13.40
N ASN A 182 8.83 19.27 12.53
CA ASN A 182 9.08 20.65 12.87
C ASN A 182 7.82 21.55 12.81
N SER A 183 6.70 21.03 12.33
CA SER A 183 5.44 21.75 12.26
C SER A 183 4.86 21.94 13.65
N LYS A 184 4.56 23.19 14.03
CA LYS A 184 3.80 23.51 15.26
C LYS A 184 2.29 23.37 15.08
N LYS A 185 1.82 23.05 13.87
CA LYS A 185 0.40 23.00 13.52
C LYS A 185 -0.15 21.58 13.60
N ASN A 186 0.70 20.59 13.39
CA ASN A 186 0.31 19.21 13.34
C ASN A 186 0.80 18.46 14.60
N GLU A 187 0.03 17.48 15.01
CA GLU A 187 0.40 16.51 16.04
C GLU A 187 0.63 15.16 15.38
N ILE A 188 1.80 14.56 15.60
CA ILE A 188 2.13 13.22 15.13
C ILE A 188 1.65 12.22 16.16
N ILE A 189 0.90 11.22 15.72
CA ILE A 189 0.39 10.13 16.55
C ILE A 189 0.95 8.81 16.05
N ASP A 190 1.63 8.09 16.94
CA ASP A 190 2.03 6.71 16.71
C ASP A 190 0.88 5.76 17.05
N LEU A 191 0.50 4.91 16.08
CA LEU A 191 -0.49 3.86 16.32
C LEU A 191 0.01 2.89 17.39
N PRO A 192 -0.79 2.62 18.44
CA PRO A 192 -0.42 1.67 19.47
C PRO A 192 -0.34 0.24 18.92
N GLN A 193 0.40 -0.62 19.58
CA GLN A 193 0.56 -2.02 19.16
C GLN A 193 -0.79 -2.74 19.08
N SER A 194 -1.71 -2.47 20.00
CA SER A 194 -3.05 -3.04 20.01
C SER A 194 -3.85 -2.72 18.72
N PHE A 195 -3.68 -1.50 18.16
CA PHE A 195 -4.29 -1.16 16.87
C PHE A 195 -3.66 -1.96 15.72
N LYS A 196 -2.33 -2.08 15.71
CA LYS A 196 -1.58 -2.83 14.69
C LYS A 196 -1.98 -4.31 14.69
N ASP A 197 -2.14 -4.90 15.88
CA ASP A 197 -2.58 -6.29 16.06
C ASP A 197 -4.03 -6.50 15.59
N ALA A 198 -4.92 -5.58 15.94
CA ALA A 198 -6.31 -5.59 15.46
C ALA A 198 -6.38 -5.44 13.93
N ALA A 199 -5.58 -4.56 13.35
CA ALA A 199 -5.49 -4.36 11.90
C ALA A 199 -5.00 -5.63 11.20
N LYS A 200 -3.98 -6.30 11.76
CA LYS A 200 -3.51 -7.58 11.22
C LYS A 200 -4.59 -8.65 11.28
N LYS A 201 -5.26 -8.80 12.43
CA LYS A 201 -6.35 -9.76 12.61
C LYS A 201 -7.49 -9.52 11.60
N ALA A 202 -7.93 -8.27 11.47
CA ALA A 202 -8.99 -7.90 10.50
C ALA A 202 -8.56 -8.18 9.05
N THR A 203 -7.26 -8.04 8.74
CA THR A 203 -6.71 -8.40 7.43
C THR A 203 -6.76 -9.91 7.19
N ASP A 204 -6.36 -10.71 8.17
CA ASP A 204 -6.37 -12.18 8.07
C ASP A 204 -7.82 -12.68 7.86
N GLU A 205 -8.78 -12.16 8.62
CA GLU A 205 -10.22 -12.45 8.48
C GLU A 205 -10.75 -12.03 7.09
N TRP A 206 -10.40 -10.83 6.63
CA TRP A 206 -10.77 -10.34 5.30
C TRP A 206 -10.21 -11.26 4.20
N ALA A 207 -8.96 -11.67 4.32
CA ALA A 207 -8.33 -12.55 3.34
C ALA A 207 -8.96 -13.95 3.31
N GLU A 208 -9.33 -14.50 4.46
CA GLU A 208 -10.04 -15.78 4.53
C GLU A 208 -11.44 -15.69 3.87
N GLU A 209 -12.21 -14.65 4.19
CA GLU A 209 -13.53 -14.43 3.60
C GLU A 209 -13.46 -14.17 2.09
N THR A 210 -12.50 -13.35 1.66
CA THR A 210 -12.25 -13.06 0.25
C THR A 210 -11.81 -14.33 -0.48
N GLY A 211 -10.93 -15.13 0.12
CA GLY A 211 -10.45 -16.39 -0.44
C GLY A 211 -11.56 -17.42 -0.67
N LYS A 212 -12.66 -17.39 0.12
CA LYS A 212 -13.82 -18.27 -0.10
C LYS A 212 -14.62 -17.90 -1.37
N LYS A 213 -14.59 -16.63 -1.77
CA LYS A 213 -15.37 -16.07 -2.88
C LYS A 213 -14.53 -15.76 -4.13
N ALA A 214 -13.22 -15.57 -3.94
CA ALA A 214 -12.30 -15.18 -5.00
C ALA A 214 -11.96 -16.33 -5.93
N ASN A 215 -11.47 -15.97 -7.11
CA ASN A 215 -10.91 -16.91 -8.07
C ASN A 215 -9.61 -17.56 -7.53
N ASP A 216 -9.11 -18.55 -8.25
CA ASP A 216 -7.92 -19.28 -7.83
C ASP A 216 -6.64 -18.44 -7.83
N TRP A 217 -6.60 -17.33 -8.58
CA TRP A 217 -5.47 -16.41 -8.58
C TRP A 217 -5.25 -15.75 -7.22
N PHE A 218 -6.33 -15.29 -6.57
CA PHE A 218 -6.21 -14.73 -5.22
C PHE A 218 -5.62 -15.75 -4.25
N LYS A 219 -6.16 -16.97 -4.25
CA LYS A 219 -5.70 -18.05 -3.36
C LYS A 219 -4.23 -18.40 -3.62
N LYS A 220 -3.84 -18.54 -4.90
CA LYS A 220 -2.48 -18.89 -5.31
C LYS A 220 -1.48 -17.80 -4.89
N ILE A 221 -1.78 -16.52 -5.18
CA ILE A 221 -0.91 -15.39 -4.84
C ILE A 221 -0.81 -15.24 -3.33
N TRP A 222 -1.93 -15.29 -2.61
CA TRP A 222 -1.98 -15.19 -1.15
C TRP A 222 -1.17 -16.30 -0.48
N ALA A 223 -1.35 -17.55 -0.90
CA ALA A 223 -0.59 -18.69 -0.37
C ALA A 223 0.92 -18.53 -0.62
N SER A 224 1.31 -18.11 -1.83
CA SER A 224 2.71 -17.87 -2.17
C SER A 224 3.35 -16.78 -1.32
N GLN A 225 2.64 -15.65 -1.11
CA GLN A 225 3.14 -14.56 -0.27
C GLN A 225 3.29 -14.99 1.19
N ASN A 226 2.33 -15.73 1.73
CA ASN A 226 2.40 -16.20 3.12
C ASN A 226 3.53 -17.22 3.31
N ALA A 227 3.67 -18.20 2.42
CA ALA A 227 4.76 -19.16 2.47
C ALA A 227 6.14 -18.49 2.43
N TYR A 228 6.28 -17.46 1.57
CA TYR A 228 7.51 -16.69 1.49
C TYR A 228 7.79 -15.90 2.78
N LYS A 229 6.76 -15.25 3.33
CA LYS A 229 6.83 -14.51 4.60
C LYS A 229 7.20 -15.42 5.78
N ASP A 230 6.63 -16.63 5.83
CA ASP A 230 6.91 -17.59 6.88
C ASP A 230 8.36 -18.10 6.80
N ALA A 231 8.85 -18.40 5.59
CA ALA A 231 10.24 -18.77 5.37
C ALA A 231 11.20 -17.66 5.86
N TRP A 232 10.89 -16.39 5.56
CA TRP A 232 11.66 -15.24 6.05
C TRP A 232 11.59 -15.06 7.56
N SER A 233 10.48 -15.39 8.20
CA SER A 233 10.36 -15.32 9.65
C SER A 233 11.31 -16.29 10.35
N GLN A 234 11.53 -17.47 9.77
CA GLN A 234 12.50 -18.44 10.25
C GLN A 234 13.95 -17.99 9.95
N ALA A 235 14.18 -17.43 8.77
CA ALA A 235 15.49 -16.92 8.38
C ALA A 235 15.97 -15.73 9.23
N HIS A 236 15.07 -15.04 9.91
CA HIS A 236 15.41 -13.90 10.78
C HIS A 236 16.38 -14.27 11.92
N ARG A 237 16.49 -15.55 12.27
CA ARG A 237 17.42 -16.03 13.31
C ARG A 237 18.91 -15.87 12.95
N TYR A 238 19.25 -15.73 11.67
CA TYR A 238 20.65 -15.60 11.24
C TYR A 238 21.03 -14.17 10.82
N ARG A 239 20.09 -13.24 10.76
CA ARG A 239 20.27 -11.82 10.46
C ARG A 239 20.12 -10.99 11.74
#